data_d0a551d58df7a164426a45cfda42f8ed
#
_entry.id   d0a551d58df7a164426a45cfda42f8ed
#
_cell.length_a   1.000
_cell.length_b   1.000
_cell.length_c   1.000
_cell.angle_alpha   90.00
_cell.angle_beta   90.00
_cell.angle_gamma   90.00
#
_symmetry.space_group_name_H-M   'P 1'
#
loop_
_entity.id
_entity.type
_entity.pdbx_description
1 polymer ?
#
loop_
_entity_poly.entity_id
_entity_poly.type
_entity_poly.pdbx_seq_one_letter_code
_entity_poly.pdbx_strand_id
1 'polypeptide(L)' 'MPRPAKHERSIAMYETILNLHTVEECVNFFEDLCAATELSAMEQRFDVASLLLEGRVYTEIMDTTKASSATVSRVNRML' A
#
# COMPACT_ATOMS: atom_id res chain seq x y z
N MET A 1 -8.67 0.13 -19.31
CA MET A 1 -8.66 1.54 -19.67
C MET A 1 -7.26 2.09 -19.62
N PRO A 2 -6.82 2.71 -20.69
CA PRO A 2 -5.51 3.31 -20.68
C PRO A 2 -5.46 4.42 -19.61
N ARG A 3 -4.33 4.57 -19.00
CA ARG A 3 -4.12 5.67 -18.08
C ARG A 3 -4.18 6.98 -18.87
N PRO A 4 -4.66 8.07 -18.24
CA PRO A 4 -4.45 9.37 -18.84
C PRO A 4 -2.95 9.57 -19.07
N ALA A 5 -2.60 10.57 -19.84
CA ALA A 5 -1.21 10.86 -20.12
C ALA A 5 -0.38 10.70 -18.86
N LYS A 6 0.71 9.94 -18.97
CA LYS A 6 1.60 9.71 -17.83
C LYS A 6 2.17 11.04 -17.40
N HIS A 7 2.01 11.37 -16.12
CA HIS A 7 2.81 12.43 -15.56
C HIS A 7 4.13 11.81 -15.10
N GLU A 8 5.15 12.60 -15.08
CA GLU A 8 6.45 12.14 -14.66
C GLU A 8 6.46 11.80 -13.19
N ARG A 9 7.23 10.79 -12.84
CA ARG A 9 7.45 10.43 -11.45
C ARG A 9 8.34 11.46 -10.78
N SER A 10 8.13 11.66 -9.49
CA SER A 10 9.02 12.51 -8.69
C SER A 10 10.22 11.67 -8.24
N ILE A 11 11.30 11.75 -8.98
CA ILE A 11 12.50 11.00 -8.64
C ILE A 11 13.02 11.42 -7.26
N ALA A 12 12.91 12.72 -6.94
CA ALA A 12 13.34 13.22 -5.64
C ALA A 12 12.63 12.51 -4.48
N MET A 13 11.33 12.25 -4.63
CA MET A 13 10.58 11.54 -3.58
C MET A 13 11.12 10.12 -3.39
N TYR A 14 11.34 9.41 -4.48
CA TYR A 14 11.82 8.02 -4.39
C TYR A 14 13.24 7.95 -3.87
N GLU A 15 14.09 8.90 -4.24
CA GLU A 15 15.44 8.99 -3.69
C GLU A 15 15.41 9.26 -2.19
N THR A 16 14.48 10.09 -1.74
CA THR A 16 14.30 10.35 -0.31
C THR A 16 13.91 9.07 0.42
N ILE A 17 12.98 8.30 -0.16
CA ILE A 17 12.55 7.03 0.44
C ILE A 17 13.74 6.08 0.56
N LEU A 18 14.60 6.01 -0.45
CA LEU A 18 15.77 5.14 -0.41
C LEU A 18 16.77 5.53 0.67
N ASN A 19 16.71 6.77 1.17
CA ASN A 19 17.59 7.23 2.23
C ASN A 19 17.03 7.05 3.63
N LEU A 20 15.82 6.51 3.76
CA LEU A 20 15.24 6.18 5.06
C LEU A 20 15.88 4.89 5.57
N HIS A 21 16.25 4.88 6.85
CA HIS A 21 17.01 3.76 7.41
C HIS A 21 16.27 3.02 8.51
N THR A 22 15.25 3.61 9.10
CA THR A 22 14.53 2.97 10.22
C THR A 22 13.03 3.01 9.95
N VAL A 23 12.30 2.12 10.63
CA VAL A 23 10.84 2.10 10.56
C VAL A 23 10.28 3.44 11.02
N GLU A 24 10.85 4.00 12.10
CA GLU A 24 10.38 5.28 12.62
C GLU A 24 10.53 6.38 11.58
N GLU A 25 11.66 6.43 10.89
CA GLU A 25 11.87 7.42 9.83
C GLU A 25 10.84 7.27 8.71
N CYS A 26 10.55 6.03 8.32
CA CYS A 26 9.55 5.75 7.29
C CYS A 26 8.17 6.21 7.73
N VAL A 27 7.77 5.87 8.96
CA VAL A 27 6.47 6.27 9.49
C VAL A 27 6.34 7.77 9.49
N ASN A 28 7.35 8.47 10.02
CA ASN A 28 7.34 9.92 10.09
C ASN A 28 7.25 10.56 8.70
N PHE A 29 8.00 10.03 7.75
CA PHE A 29 8.00 10.54 6.39
C PHE A 29 6.60 10.45 5.77
N PHE A 30 5.96 9.29 5.86
CA PHE A 30 4.65 9.10 5.27
C PHE A 30 3.55 9.84 6.03
N GLU A 31 3.67 9.95 7.35
CA GLU A 31 2.70 10.73 8.14
C GLU A 31 2.74 12.21 7.79
N ASP A 32 3.92 12.73 7.41
CA ASP A 32 4.04 14.13 7.00
C ASP A 32 3.46 14.37 5.61
N LEU A 33 3.46 13.36 4.75
CA LEU A 33 3.03 13.52 3.36
C LEU A 33 1.58 13.13 3.11
N CYS A 34 1.04 12.21 3.90
CA CYS A 34 -0.27 11.62 3.63
C CYS A 34 -1.27 11.96 4.71
N ALA A 35 -2.54 12.13 4.32
CA ALA A 35 -3.61 12.16 5.31
C ALA A 35 -3.67 10.80 6.00
N ALA A 36 -4.12 10.78 7.25
CA ALA A 36 -4.19 9.55 8.03
C ALA A 36 -5.01 8.47 7.32
N THR A 37 -6.12 8.86 6.68
CA THR A 37 -6.96 7.92 5.95
C THR A 37 -6.27 7.34 4.72
N GLU A 38 -5.48 8.16 4.03
CA GLU A 38 -4.70 7.69 2.88
C GLU A 38 -3.66 6.68 3.30
N LEU A 39 -2.95 6.97 4.37
CA LEU A 39 -1.90 6.10 4.87
C LEU A 39 -2.46 4.78 5.38
N SER A 40 -3.55 4.83 6.15
CA SER A 40 -4.22 3.63 6.63
C SER A 40 -4.67 2.73 5.47
N ALA A 41 -5.24 3.33 4.42
CA ALA A 41 -5.69 2.56 3.27
C ALA A 41 -4.52 1.91 2.54
N MET A 42 -3.41 2.63 2.43
CA MET A 42 -2.21 2.12 1.77
C MET A 42 -1.61 0.96 2.57
N GLU A 43 -1.54 1.10 3.89
CA GLU A 43 -1.05 0.04 4.77
C GLU A 43 -1.91 -1.20 4.67
N GLN A 44 -3.24 -1.02 4.65
CA GLN A 44 -4.16 -2.14 4.53
C GLN A 44 -3.94 -2.88 3.21
N ARG A 45 -3.81 -2.14 2.11
CA ARG A 45 -3.57 -2.76 0.80
C ARG A 45 -2.24 -3.52 0.77
N PHE A 46 -1.23 -2.98 1.41
CA PHE A 46 0.06 -3.66 1.52
C PHE A 46 -0.07 -4.97 2.28
N ASP A 47 -0.76 -4.95 3.42
CA ASP A 47 -0.94 -6.15 4.23
C ASP A 47 -1.76 -7.20 3.48
N VAL A 48 -2.81 -6.78 2.77
CA VAL A 48 -3.60 -7.68 1.94
C VAL A 48 -2.72 -8.33 0.87
N ALA A 49 -1.92 -7.52 0.17
CA ALA A 49 -1.04 -8.03 -0.87
C ALA A 49 -0.04 -9.05 -0.32
N SER A 50 0.53 -8.76 0.84
CA SER A 50 1.48 -9.67 1.49
C SER A 50 0.86 -11.03 1.80
N LEU A 51 -0.37 -11.03 2.35
CA LEU A 51 -1.05 -12.27 2.69
C LEU A 51 -1.50 -13.04 1.46
N LEU A 52 -1.91 -12.33 0.41
CA LEU A 52 -2.25 -12.99 -0.87
C LEU A 52 -1.03 -13.69 -1.46
N LEU A 53 0.13 -13.04 -1.41
CA LEU A 53 1.37 -13.64 -1.92
C LEU A 53 1.82 -14.83 -1.09
N GLU A 54 1.43 -14.89 0.19
CA GLU A 54 1.67 -16.06 1.04
C GLU A 54 0.70 -17.21 0.76
N GLY A 55 -0.31 -16.99 -0.07
CA GLY A 55 -1.30 -18.02 -0.39
C GLY A 55 -2.43 -18.15 0.60
N ARG A 56 -2.67 -17.14 1.43
CA ARG A 56 -3.75 -17.18 2.42
C ARG A 56 -5.10 -17.06 1.72
N VAL A 57 -6.13 -17.66 2.34
CA VAL A 57 -7.48 -17.59 1.79
C VAL A 57 -8.14 -16.26 2.15
N TYR A 58 -9.12 -15.84 1.33
CA TYR A 58 -9.77 -14.54 1.47
C TYR A 58 -10.38 -14.30 2.85
N THR A 59 -11.06 -15.29 3.41
CA THR A 59 -11.69 -15.12 4.73
C THR A 59 -10.68 -14.80 5.81
N GLU A 60 -9.53 -15.44 5.77
CA GLU A 60 -8.45 -15.20 6.71
C GLU A 60 -7.87 -13.81 6.52
N ILE A 61 -7.68 -13.39 5.27
CA ILE A 61 -7.15 -12.06 4.96
C ILE A 61 -8.09 -10.98 5.45
N MET A 62 -9.38 -11.14 5.19
CA MET A 62 -10.40 -10.17 5.63
C MET A 62 -10.43 -10.08 7.15
N ASP A 63 -10.33 -11.21 7.85
CA ASP A 63 -10.34 -11.22 9.29
C ASP A 63 -9.10 -10.54 9.88
N THR A 64 -7.94 -10.81 9.30
CA THR A 64 -6.67 -10.27 9.79
C THR A 64 -6.52 -8.77 9.50
N THR A 65 -6.87 -8.35 8.28
CA THR A 65 -6.63 -6.97 7.83
C THR A 65 -7.84 -6.06 7.97
N LYS A 66 -9.01 -6.63 8.25
CA LYS A 66 -10.29 -5.91 8.28
C LYS A 66 -10.69 -5.32 6.92
N ALA A 67 -10.02 -5.73 5.86
CA ALA A 67 -10.36 -5.32 4.51
C ALA A 67 -11.66 -6.01 4.07
N SER A 68 -12.42 -5.32 3.22
CA SER A 68 -13.61 -5.92 2.60
C SER A 68 -13.20 -6.91 1.52
N SER A 69 -14.14 -7.80 1.15
CA SER A 69 -13.90 -8.74 0.04
C SER A 69 -13.60 -8.00 -1.26
N ALA A 70 -14.24 -6.84 -1.46
CA ALA A 70 -13.99 -6.02 -2.65
C ALA A 70 -12.54 -5.52 -2.68
N THR A 71 -12.02 -5.10 -1.54
CA THR A 71 -10.64 -4.64 -1.44
C THR A 71 -9.66 -5.79 -1.72
N VAL A 72 -9.91 -6.96 -1.11
CA VAL A 72 -9.05 -8.13 -1.32
C VAL A 72 -9.05 -8.53 -2.81
N SER A 73 -10.22 -8.57 -3.43
CA SER A 73 -10.34 -8.89 -4.85
C SER A 73 -9.60 -7.90 -5.73
N ARG A 74 -9.74 -6.61 -5.43
CA ARG A 74 -9.06 -5.56 -6.19
C ARG A 74 -7.55 -5.70 -6.11
N VAL A 75 -7.02 -5.91 -4.90
CA VAL A 75 -5.58 -6.07 -4.72
C VAL A 75 -5.10 -7.33 -5.43
N ASN A 76 -5.87 -8.41 -5.33
CA ASN A 76 -5.50 -9.66 -6.01
C ASN A 76 -5.39 -9.49 -7.52
N ARG A 77 -6.26 -8.68 -8.12
CA ARG A 77 -6.20 -8.42 -9.57
C ARG A 77 -4.98 -7.60 -9.97
N MET A 78 -4.39 -6.85 -9.03
CA MET A 78 -3.21 -6.04 -9.30
C MET A 78 -1.90 -6.81 -9.14
N LEU A 79 -1.95 -7.99 -8.58
CA LEU A 79 -0.76 -8.84 -8.40
C LEU A 79 -0.51 -9.76 -9.64
#